data_3f075d4b2059f48e3bfaa6623ddfadef
#
_entry.id   3f075d4b2059f48e3bfaa6623ddfadef
#
_cell.length_a   1.000
_cell.length_b   1.000
_cell.length_c   1.000
_cell.angle_alpha   90.00
_cell.angle_beta   90.00
_cell.angle_gamma   90.00
#
_symmetry.space_group_name_H-M   'P 1'
#
loop_
_entity.id
_entity.type
_entity.pdbx_description
1 polymer ?
#
loop_
_entity_poly.entity_id
_entity_poly.type
_entity_poly.pdbx_seq_one_letter_code
_entity_poly.pdbx_strand_id
1 'polypeptide(L)'
;MTRLYLATAYAQQVVPNLDSPENEKTAQMAIDGFEQVLKKNPNEVTPIKQIAALYFDLQKFDLAKQWQMKVLQAQPKDAEAAYTIGVIDWTVAYKNATKALNSVGLQDNGEGNPKMPKKICNEIKTENTDLVNEGMQYLQQAVNLRPNYDDAMQYLNLMYRRKADFACGNKAEIQADLAQAQDWVNKAMDARKANEAKANSRVTQGVVMGK
;
A
#
# COMPACT_ATOMS: atom_id res chain seq x y z
N MET A 1 -15.22 6.56 -26.54
CA MET A 1 -15.84 7.10 -25.28
C MET A 1 -16.78 6.12 -24.60
N THR A 2 -17.73 5.50 -25.26
CA THR A 2 -18.78 4.65 -24.65
C THR A 2 -18.24 3.47 -23.81
N ARG A 3 -17.15 2.81 -24.23
CA ARG A 3 -16.59 1.63 -23.53
C ARG A 3 -15.90 1.99 -22.21
N LEU A 4 -15.19 3.11 -22.15
CA LEU A 4 -14.56 3.59 -20.92
C LEU A 4 -15.62 3.89 -19.85
N TYR A 5 -16.70 4.58 -20.22
CA TYR A 5 -17.80 4.86 -19.29
C TYR A 5 -18.48 3.59 -18.78
N LEU A 6 -18.70 2.61 -19.65
CA LEU A 6 -19.31 1.34 -19.23
C LEU A 6 -18.39 0.57 -18.27
N ALA A 7 -17.08 0.48 -18.57
CA ALA A 7 -16.11 -0.13 -17.67
C ALA A 7 -16.06 0.57 -16.31
N THR A 8 -16.08 1.92 -16.29
CA THR A 8 -16.14 2.71 -15.07
C THR A 8 -17.43 2.44 -14.28
N ALA A 9 -18.58 2.31 -14.96
CA ALA A 9 -19.84 2.01 -14.30
C ALA A 9 -19.85 0.63 -13.64
N TYR A 10 -19.20 -0.38 -14.23
CA TYR A 10 -19.00 -1.68 -13.59
C TYR A 10 -18.02 -1.57 -12.43
N ALA A 11 -16.90 -0.86 -12.59
CA ALA A 11 -15.92 -0.66 -11.52
C ALA A 11 -16.54 -0.04 -10.26
N GLN A 12 -17.47 0.91 -10.42
CA GLN A 12 -18.18 1.54 -9.29
C GLN A 12 -19.15 0.59 -8.55
N GLN A 13 -19.51 -0.54 -9.13
CA GLN A 13 -20.37 -1.54 -8.50
C GLN A 13 -19.57 -2.60 -7.73
N VAL A 14 -18.25 -2.64 -7.91
CA VAL A 14 -17.38 -3.57 -7.19
C VAL A 14 -17.29 -3.15 -5.71
N VAL A 15 -17.58 -4.10 -4.84
CA VAL A 15 -17.48 -3.88 -3.38
C VAL A 15 -16.10 -4.36 -2.92
N PRO A 16 -15.26 -3.47 -2.37
CA PRO A 16 -13.93 -3.85 -1.87
C PRO A 16 -13.99 -4.94 -0.82
N ASN A 17 -13.09 -5.91 -0.92
CA ASN A 17 -12.94 -7.05 -0.01
C ASN A 17 -14.15 -7.99 0.10
N LEU A 18 -15.13 -7.87 -0.79
CA LEU A 18 -16.25 -8.81 -0.86
C LEU A 18 -15.88 -10.00 -1.73
N ASP A 19 -15.73 -11.16 -1.10
CA ASP A 19 -15.49 -12.44 -1.77
C ASP A 19 -16.84 -13.06 -2.16
N SER A 20 -17.32 -12.73 -3.37
CA SER A 20 -18.50 -13.33 -3.96
C SER A 20 -18.34 -13.49 -5.48
N PRO A 21 -18.93 -14.54 -6.10
CA PRO A 21 -18.87 -14.76 -7.52
C PRO A 21 -19.45 -13.58 -8.34
N GLU A 22 -20.48 -12.92 -7.83
CA GLU A 22 -21.11 -11.76 -8.47
C GLU A 22 -20.19 -10.56 -8.48
N ASN A 23 -19.47 -10.31 -7.35
CA ASN A 23 -18.50 -9.23 -7.23
C ASN A 23 -17.30 -9.46 -8.16
N GLU A 24 -16.77 -10.68 -8.19
CA GLU A 24 -15.69 -11.06 -9.10
C GLU A 24 -16.10 -10.90 -10.57
N LYS A 25 -17.32 -11.34 -10.94
CA LYS A 25 -17.85 -11.20 -12.29
C LYS A 25 -17.97 -9.73 -12.69
N THR A 26 -18.48 -8.89 -11.79
CA THR A 26 -18.63 -7.45 -12.04
C THR A 26 -17.27 -6.79 -12.24
N ALA A 27 -16.28 -7.12 -11.40
CA ALA A 27 -14.92 -6.65 -11.55
C ALA A 27 -14.29 -7.10 -12.88
N GLN A 28 -14.49 -8.36 -13.28
CA GLN A 28 -13.98 -8.87 -14.55
C GLN A 28 -14.58 -8.12 -15.75
N MET A 29 -15.89 -7.80 -15.73
CA MET A 29 -16.52 -7.00 -16.78
C MET A 29 -15.90 -5.59 -16.89
N ALA A 30 -15.54 -4.98 -15.75
CA ALA A 30 -14.84 -3.71 -15.73
C ALA A 30 -13.42 -3.84 -16.31
N ILE A 31 -12.65 -4.83 -15.86
CA ILE A 31 -11.28 -5.10 -16.31
C ILE A 31 -11.26 -5.33 -17.81
N ASP A 32 -12.12 -6.21 -18.34
CA ASP A 32 -12.22 -6.49 -19.77
C ASP A 32 -12.51 -5.22 -20.59
N GLY A 33 -13.38 -4.36 -20.06
CA GLY A 33 -13.69 -3.06 -20.67
C GLY A 33 -12.48 -2.12 -20.72
N PHE A 34 -11.71 -2.02 -19.62
CA PHE A 34 -10.49 -1.20 -19.56
C PHE A 34 -9.38 -1.78 -20.44
N GLU A 35 -9.20 -3.11 -20.48
CA GLU A 35 -8.23 -3.75 -21.37
C GLU A 35 -8.54 -3.51 -22.85
N GLN A 36 -9.82 -3.45 -23.24
CA GLN A 36 -10.19 -3.08 -24.62
C GLN A 36 -9.82 -1.63 -24.95
N VAL A 37 -9.81 -0.72 -23.96
CA VAL A 37 -9.30 0.66 -24.16
C VAL A 37 -7.80 0.61 -24.36
N LEU A 38 -7.07 -0.16 -23.54
CA LEU A 38 -5.61 -0.30 -23.59
C LEU A 38 -5.12 -0.97 -24.87
N LYS A 39 -5.91 -1.84 -25.52
CA LYS A 39 -5.58 -2.38 -26.86
C LYS A 39 -5.42 -1.27 -27.92
N LYS A 40 -6.10 -0.14 -27.75
CA LYS A 40 -6.01 1.01 -28.66
C LYS A 40 -4.95 2.01 -28.20
N ASN A 41 -4.85 2.24 -26.90
CA ASN A 41 -3.96 3.19 -26.28
C ASN A 41 -3.21 2.51 -25.11
N PRO A 42 -2.13 1.75 -25.35
CA PRO A 42 -1.49 0.90 -24.35
C PRO A 42 -0.93 1.65 -23.11
N ASN A 43 -0.62 2.94 -23.28
CA ASN A 43 -0.06 3.78 -22.22
C ASN A 43 -1.07 4.73 -21.58
N GLU A 44 -2.37 4.51 -21.80
CA GLU A 44 -3.41 5.32 -21.18
C GLU A 44 -3.50 5.01 -19.68
N VAL A 45 -3.10 5.97 -18.86
CA VAL A 45 -2.88 5.73 -17.42
C VAL A 45 -4.16 5.46 -16.65
N THR A 46 -5.27 6.12 -17.02
CA THR A 46 -6.56 5.96 -16.32
C THR A 46 -7.04 4.51 -16.29
N PRO A 47 -7.15 3.79 -17.42
CA PRO A 47 -7.51 2.37 -17.39
C PRO A 47 -6.52 1.50 -16.62
N ILE A 48 -5.21 1.78 -16.71
CA ILE A 48 -4.18 1.03 -15.97
C ILE A 48 -4.42 1.16 -14.46
N LYS A 49 -4.65 2.38 -13.96
CA LYS A 49 -4.96 2.64 -12.55
C LYS A 49 -6.24 1.97 -12.09
N GLN A 50 -7.29 2.00 -12.93
CA GLN A 50 -8.57 1.37 -12.60
C GLN A 50 -8.44 -0.15 -12.47
N ILE A 51 -7.72 -0.80 -13.38
CA ILE A 51 -7.44 -2.24 -13.27
C ILE A 51 -6.64 -2.57 -12.02
N ALA A 52 -5.61 -1.77 -11.71
CA ALA A 52 -4.81 -1.94 -10.49
C ALA A 52 -5.67 -1.84 -9.23
N ALA A 53 -6.57 -0.86 -9.16
CA ALA A 53 -7.49 -0.68 -8.04
C ALA A 53 -8.46 -1.87 -7.90
N LEU A 54 -9.06 -2.33 -9.00
CA LEU A 54 -9.96 -3.49 -8.99
C LEU A 54 -9.27 -4.76 -8.47
N TYR A 55 -8.05 -5.04 -8.92
CA TYR A 55 -7.30 -6.17 -8.38
C TYR A 55 -6.95 -6.00 -6.89
N PHE A 56 -6.68 -4.78 -6.44
CA PHE A 56 -6.47 -4.49 -5.03
C PHE A 56 -7.75 -4.73 -4.21
N ASP A 57 -8.89 -4.24 -4.67
CA ASP A 57 -10.20 -4.42 -4.03
C ASP A 57 -10.61 -5.89 -3.93
N LEU A 58 -10.24 -6.70 -4.92
CA LEU A 58 -10.41 -8.16 -4.93
C LEU A 58 -9.33 -8.90 -4.12
N GLN A 59 -8.41 -8.22 -3.45
CA GLN A 59 -7.26 -8.79 -2.74
C GLN A 59 -6.33 -9.67 -3.63
N LYS A 60 -6.37 -9.50 -4.95
CA LYS A 60 -5.47 -10.15 -5.91
C LYS A 60 -4.16 -9.35 -5.99
N PHE A 61 -3.41 -9.35 -4.88
CA PHE A 61 -2.29 -8.44 -4.64
C PHE A 61 -1.16 -8.54 -5.67
N ASP A 62 -0.83 -9.73 -6.14
CA ASP A 62 0.20 -9.89 -7.18
C ASP A 62 -0.18 -9.19 -8.49
N LEU A 63 -1.44 -9.31 -8.89
CA LEU A 63 -1.96 -8.63 -10.08
C LEU A 63 -2.06 -7.12 -9.86
N ALA A 64 -2.53 -6.69 -8.69
CA ALA A 64 -2.58 -5.28 -8.33
C ALA A 64 -1.19 -4.63 -8.42
N LYS A 65 -0.17 -5.28 -7.86
CA LYS A 65 1.22 -4.82 -7.90
C LYS A 65 1.75 -4.74 -9.34
N GLN A 66 1.54 -5.76 -10.15
CA GLN A 66 1.93 -5.75 -11.56
C GLN A 66 1.31 -4.57 -12.32
N TRP A 67 0.04 -4.27 -12.09
CA TRP A 67 -0.63 -3.14 -12.72
C TRP A 67 -0.16 -1.79 -12.17
N GLN A 68 0.15 -1.67 -10.87
CA GLN A 68 0.78 -0.47 -10.31
C GLN A 68 2.18 -0.23 -10.89
N MET A 69 2.95 -1.29 -11.14
CA MET A 69 4.23 -1.17 -11.85
C MET A 69 4.06 -0.62 -13.27
N LYS A 70 2.99 -1.02 -13.99
CA LYS A 70 2.65 -0.42 -15.30
C LYS A 70 2.30 1.06 -15.18
N VAL A 71 1.63 1.48 -14.08
CA VAL A 71 1.42 2.92 -13.81
C VAL A 71 2.76 3.64 -13.71
N LEU A 72 3.72 3.11 -12.93
CA LEU A 72 5.05 3.72 -12.79
C LEU A 72 5.86 3.70 -14.09
N GLN A 73 5.68 2.71 -14.95
CA GLN A 73 6.30 2.70 -16.29
C GLN A 73 5.77 3.85 -17.16
N ALA A 74 4.46 4.12 -17.11
CA ALA A 74 3.84 5.21 -17.85
C ALA A 74 4.04 6.58 -17.17
N GLN A 75 4.06 6.61 -15.85
CA GLN A 75 4.22 7.81 -15.02
C GLN A 75 5.21 7.57 -13.88
N PRO A 76 6.53 7.68 -14.11
CA PRO A 76 7.58 7.37 -13.11
C PRO A 76 7.54 8.23 -11.83
N LYS A 77 6.83 9.37 -11.86
CA LYS A 77 6.66 10.29 -10.72
C LYS A 77 5.29 10.17 -10.04
N ASP A 78 4.58 9.07 -10.26
CA ASP A 78 3.30 8.83 -9.59
C ASP A 78 3.55 8.34 -8.15
N ALA A 79 3.45 9.28 -7.20
CA ALA A 79 3.64 8.98 -5.77
C ALA A 79 2.59 8.01 -5.23
N GLU A 80 1.36 8.03 -5.79
CA GLU A 80 0.26 7.16 -5.38
C GLU A 80 0.52 5.71 -5.78
N ALA A 81 0.99 5.49 -7.02
CA ALA A 81 1.34 4.15 -7.47
C ALA A 81 2.49 3.55 -6.66
N ALA A 82 3.53 4.34 -6.35
CA ALA A 82 4.62 3.91 -5.49
C ALA A 82 4.11 3.58 -4.06
N TYR A 83 3.29 4.44 -3.48
CA TYR A 83 2.64 4.19 -2.19
C TYR A 83 1.85 2.90 -2.19
N THR A 84 1.00 2.67 -3.21
CA THR A 84 0.14 1.48 -3.28
C THR A 84 0.96 0.19 -3.39
N ILE A 85 2.09 0.17 -4.11
CA ILE A 85 3.00 -0.99 -4.11
C ILE A 85 3.49 -1.28 -2.69
N GLY A 86 3.95 -0.26 -1.96
CA GLY A 86 4.39 -0.45 -0.59
C GLY A 86 3.30 -0.94 0.35
N VAL A 87 2.06 -0.46 0.18
CA VAL A 87 0.88 -0.95 0.93
C VAL A 87 0.61 -2.42 0.64
N ILE A 88 0.69 -2.84 -0.62
CA ILE A 88 0.52 -4.24 -1.03
C ILE A 88 1.58 -5.11 -0.35
N ASP A 89 2.84 -4.73 -0.44
CA ASP A 89 3.96 -5.50 0.14
C ASP A 89 3.84 -5.63 1.65
N TRP A 90 3.47 -4.53 2.34
CA TRP A 90 3.18 -4.59 3.77
C TRP A 90 2.01 -5.53 4.09
N THR A 91 0.93 -5.47 3.31
CA THR A 91 -0.27 -6.28 3.54
C THR A 91 0.04 -7.77 3.41
N VAL A 92 0.79 -8.16 2.39
CA VAL A 92 1.20 -9.54 2.19
C VAL A 92 2.16 -10.00 3.31
N ALA A 93 3.18 -9.19 3.63
CA ALA A 93 4.12 -9.49 4.70
C ALA A 93 3.42 -9.62 6.07
N TYR A 94 2.44 -8.76 6.35
CA TYR A 94 1.63 -8.84 7.56
C TYR A 94 0.79 -10.14 7.62
N LYS A 95 0.14 -10.50 6.51
CA LYS A 95 -0.65 -11.75 6.43
C LYS A 95 0.23 -12.99 6.65
N ASN A 96 1.41 -13.05 6.03
CA ASN A 96 2.38 -14.13 6.20
C ASN A 96 2.83 -14.24 7.67
N ALA A 97 3.26 -13.11 8.26
CA ALA A 97 3.70 -13.08 9.66
C ALA A 97 2.59 -13.50 10.62
N THR A 98 1.37 -12.98 10.43
CA THR A 98 0.20 -13.33 11.26
C THR A 98 -0.12 -14.82 11.16
N LYS A 99 -0.09 -15.40 9.96
CA LYS A 99 -0.32 -16.82 9.74
C LYS A 99 0.74 -17.68 10.46
N ALA A 100 2.00 -17.32 10.32
CA ALA A 100 3.11 -18.05 10.96
C ALA A 100 3.04 -17.96 12.50
N LEU A 101 2.77 -16.78 13.07
CA LEU A 101 2.60 -16.59 14.52
C LEU A 101 1.40 -17.36 15.06
N ASN A 102 0.24 -17.30 14.38
CA ASN A 102 -0.96 -18.03 14.79
C ASN A 102 -0.74 -19.55 14.81
N SER A 103 0.13 -20.11 13.94
CA SER A 103 0.44 -21.55 13.92
C SER A 103 1.07 -22.07 15.21
N VAL A 104 1.61 -21.17 16.03
CA VAL A 104 2.24 -21.48 17.34
C VAL A 104 1.52 -20.80 18.51
N GLY A 105 0.29 -20.33 18.30
CA GLY A 105 -0.52 -19.69 19.34
C GLY A 105 -0.06 -18.29 19.75
N LEU A 106 0.73 -17.63 18.92
CA LEU A 106 1.18 -16.25 19.15
C LEU A 106 0.36 -15.28 18.28
N GLN A 107 0.25 -14.06 18.78
CA GLN A 107 -0.32 -12.92 18.02
C GLN A 107 0.78 -11.92 17.71
N ASP A 108 0.62 -11.21 16.60
CA ASP A 108 1.50 -10.10 16.25
C ASP A 108 1.36 -8.98 17.30
N ASN A 109 2.47 -8.59 17.92
CA ASN A 109 2.51 -7.49 18.88
C ASN A 109 3.02 -6.17 18.28
N GLY A 110 3.46 -6.19 17.01
CA GLY A 110 4.06 -5.04 16.35
C GLY A 110 5.39 -4.56 16.94
N GLU A 111 6.02 -5.37 17.81
CA GLU A 111 7.24 -5.04 18.57
C GLU A 111 8.35 -6.09 18.36
N GLY A 112 8.36 -6.73 17.18
CA GLY A 112 9.38 -7.72 16.81
C GLY A 112 9.23 -9.09 17.46
N ASN A 113 8.10 -9.35 18.13
CA ASN A 113 7.74 -10.66 18.69
C ASN A 113 8.91 -11.39 19.39
N PRO A 114 9.53 -10.84 20.46
CA PRO A 114 10.80 -11.33 21.03
C PRO A 114 10.69 -12.76 21.63
N LYS A 115 9.46 -13.26 21.84
CA LYS A 115 9.19 -14.63 22.33
C LYS A 115 8.92 -15.63 21.21
N MET A 116 8.99 -15.19 19.97
CA MET A 116 8.74 -16.04 18.80
C MET A 116 9.80 -17.15 18.69
N PRO A 117 9.40 -18.42 18.46
CA PRO A 117 10.34 -19.49 18.22
C PRO A 117 11.24 -19.21 17.02
N LYS A 118 12.53 -19.58 17.12
CA LYS A 118 13.52 -19.33 16.05
C LYS A 118 13.10 -19.89 14.67
N LYS A 119 12.42 -21.03 14.65
CA LYS A 119 11.89 -21.63 13.43
C LYS A 119 10.89 -20.69 12.75
N ILE A 120 9.94 -20.16 13.52
CA ILE A 120 8.89 -19.24 13.00
C ILE A 120 9.52 -17.92 12.55
N CYS A 121 10.49 -17.38 13.31
CA CYS A 121 11.22 -16.20 12.87
C CYS A 121 11.91 -16.40 11.52
N ASN A 122 12.60 -17.54 11.33
CA ASN A 122 13.28 -17.83 10.07
C ASN A 122 12.28 -17.99 8.91
N GLU A 123 11.12 -18.60 9.15
CA GLU A 123 10.03 -18.71 8.19
C GLU A 123 9.54 -17.32 7.76
N ILE A 124 9.16 -16.45 8.73
CA ILE A 124 8.73 -15.08 8.47
C ILE A 124 9.81 -14.29 7.72
N LYS A 125 11.06 -14.42 8.15
CA LYS A 125 12.19 -13.73 7.50
C LYS A 125 12.35 -14.16 6.05
N THR A 126 12.28 -15.46 5.78
CA THR A 126 12.42 -16.02 4.42
C THR A 126 11.29 -15.55 3.51
N GLU A 127 10.06 -15.57 3.99
CA GLU A 127 8.89 -15.20 3.19
C GLU A 127 8.76 -13.68 2.97
N ASN A 128 9.26 -12.86 3.91
CA ASN A 128 8.94 -11.44 3.93
C ASN A 128 10.13 -10.51 3.62
N THR A 129 11.37 -11.01 3.56
CA THR A 129 12.53 -10.12 3.38
C THR A 129 12.42 -9.27 2.11
N ASP A 130 12.07 -9.89 0.98
CA ASP A 130 11.97 -9.17 -0.30
C ASP A 130 10.78 -8.20 -0.29
N LEU A 131 9.64 -8.61 0.26
CA LEU A 131 8.45 -7.76 0.40
C LEU A 131 8.74 -6.52 1.24
N VAL A 132 9.39 -6.70 2.40
CA VAL A 132 9.70 -5.56 3.30
C VAL A 132 10.72 -4.62 2.65
N ASN A 133 11.76 -5.15 2.03
CA ASN A 133 12.78 -4.33 1.38
C ASN A 133 12.22 -3.55 0.19
N GLU A 134 11.46 -4.21 -0.68
CA GLU A 134 10.83 -3.59 -1.84
C GLU A 134 9.79 -2.57 -1.43
N GLY A 135 8.90 -2.93 -0.49
CA GLY A 135 7.87 -2.03 0.02
C GLY A 135 8.47 -0.77 0.67
N MET A 136 9.57 -0.91 1.44
CA MET A 136 10.28 0.25 1.99
C MET A 136 10.85 1.16 0.89
N GLN A 137 11.40 0.60 -0.19
CA GLN A 137 11.90 1.39 -1.32
C GLN A 137 10.80 2.19 -2.00
N TYR A 138 9.66 1.57 -2.30
CA TYR A 138 8.54 2.25 -2.95
C TYR A 138 7.87 3.29 -2.04
N LEU A 139 7.73 3.02 -0.74
CA LEU A 139 7.23 4.00 0.23
C LEU A 139 8.17 5.20 0.36
N GLN A 140 9.49 4.96 0.39
CA GLN A 140 10.47 6.04 0.39
C GLN A 140 10.42 6.85 -0.91
N GLN A 141 10.24 6.19 -2.07
CA GLN A 141 10.00 6.87 -3.35
C GLN A 141 8.75 7.75 -3.28
N ALA A 142 7.65 7.25 -2.72
CA ALA A 142 6.41 8.02 -2.57
C ALA A 142 6.62 9.27 -1.71
N VAL A 143 7.35 9.17 -0.59
CA VAL A 143 7.69 10.31 0.27
C VAL A 143 8.61 11.30 -0.44
N ASN A 144 9.60 10.82 -1.21
CA ASN A 144 10.49 11.69 -1.99
C ASN A 144 9.74 12.48 -3.06
N LEU A 145 8.74 11.85 -3.71
CA LEU A 145 7.88 12.48 -4.71
C LEU A 145 6.86 13.44 -4.10
N ARG A 146 6.40 13.16 -2.87
CA ARG A 146 5.42 13.96 -2.12
C ARG A 146 5.91 14.11 -0.67
N PRO A 147 6.70 15.14 -0.33
CA PRO A 147 7.36 15.27 0.98
C PRO A 147 6.44 15.26 2.21
N ASN A 148 5.16 15.62 2.06
CA ASN A 148 4.18 15.59 3.14
C ASN A 148 3.18 14.42 2.99
N TYR A 149 3.62 13.30 2.41
CA TYR A 149 2.77 12.11 2.26
C TYR A 149 2.74 11.32 3.57
N ASP A 150 1.92 11.77 4.51
CA ASP A 150 1.81 11.20 5.85
C ASP A 150 1.38 9.73 5.86
N ASP A 151 0.50 9.30 4.93
CA ASP A 151 0.13 7.89 4.82
C ASP A 151 1.32 7.00 4.42
N ALA A 152 2.16 7.43 3.47
CA ALA A 152 3.36 6.67 3.09
C ALA A 152 4.37 6.59 4.24
N MET A 153 4.49 7.64 5.05
CA MET A 153 5.32 7.65 6.26
C MET A 153 4.77 6.69 7.33
N GLN A 154 3.45 6.59 7.49
CA GLN A 154 2.83 5.62 8.39
C GLN A 154 3.11 4.18 7.95
N TYR A 155 3.08 3.88 6.66
CA TYR A 155 3.45 2.54 6.17
C TYR A 155 4.94 2.26 6.31
N LEU A 156 5.84 3.27 6.23
CA LEU A 156 7.25 3.09 6.58
C LEU A 156 7.43 2.69 8.05
N ASN A 157 6.70 3.34 8.98
CA ASN A 157 6.67 2.88 10.37
C ASN A 157 6.27 1.40 10.46
N LEU A 158 5.19 1.00 9.79
CA LEU A 158 4.70 -0.37 9.82
C LEU A 158 5.70 -1.36 9.20
N MET A 159 6.42 -0.96 8.14
CA MET A 159 7.49 -1.78 7.55
C MET A 159 8.66 -2.00 8.49
N TYR A 160 9.11 -0.98 9.23
CA TYR A 160 10.15 -1.15 10.24
C TYR A 160 9.72 -2.09 11.37
N ARG A 161 8.43 -2.10 11.75
CA ARG A 161 7.88 -3.08 12.69
C ARG A 161 7.92 -4.50 12.12
N ARG A 162 7.64 -4.69 10.81
CA ARG A 162 7.82 -6.00 10.15
C ARG A 162 9.29 -6.42 10.11
N LYS A 163 10.21 -5.45 9.89
CA LYS A 163 11.63 -5.72 9.89
C LYS A 163 12.14 -6.16 11.28
N ALA A 164 11.59 -5.62 12.36
CA ALA A 164 11.92 -6.03 13.73
C ALA A 164 11.62 -7.52 13.99
N ASP A 165 10.67 -8.14 13.28
CA ASP A 165 10.40 -9.57 13.36
C ASP A 165 11.58 -10.43 12.87
N PHE A 166 12.45 -9.87 11.98
CA PHE A 166 13.60 -10.60 11.42
C PHE A 166 14.78 -10.74 12.39
N ALA A 167 14.74 -10.02 13.50
CA ALA A 167 15.80 -10.01 14.50
C ALA A 167 15.83 -11.27 15.38
N CYS A 168 14.81 -12.15 15.29
CA CYS A 168 14.75 -13.44 15.97
C CYS A 168 15.05 -13.38 17.48
N GLY A 169 14.56 -12.36 18.16
CA GLY A 169 14.75 -12.13 19.59
C GLY A 169 16.03 -11.37 19.96
N ASN A 170 16.82 -10.91 18.98
CA ASN A 170 17.92 -9.99 19.22
C ASN A 170 17.37 -8.61 19.63
N LYS A 171 17.43 -8.33 20.94
CA LYS A 171 16.86 -7.11 21.53
C LYS A 171 17.44 -5.83 20.94
N ALA A 172 18.73 -5.80 20.62
CA ALA A 172 19.39 -4.61 20.10
C ALA A 172 18.89 -4.29 18.67
N GLU A 173 18.75 -5.29 17.82
CA GLU A 173 18.20 -5.13 16.46
C GLU A 173 16.72 -4.73 16.51
N ILE A 174 15.91 -5.40 17.35
CA ILE A 174 14.51 -5.03 17.55
C ILE A 174 14.38 -3.56 17.96
N GLN A 175 15.15 -3.11 18.96
CA GLN A 175 15.12 -1.72 19.44
C GLN A 175 15.54 -0.72 18.36
N ALA A 176 16.55 -1.06 17.55
CA ALA A 176 16.99 -0.21 16.45
C ALA A 176 15.90 -0.03 15.39
N ASP A 177 15.23 -1.11 14.98
CA ASP A 177 14.15 -1.04 14.00
C ASP A 177 12.91 -0.33 14.57
N LEU A 178 12.55 -0.56 15.84
CA LEU A 178 11.45 0.14 16.51
C LEU A 178 11.73 1.65 16.69
N ALA A 179 12.98 2.04 16.92
CA ALA A 179 13.37 3.45 16.94
C ALA A 179 13.17 4.13 15.58
N GLN A 180 13.53 3.44 14.48
CA GLN A 180 13.22 3.92 13.13
C GLN A 180 11.72 4.00 12.87
N ALA A 181 10.96 3.00 13.32
CA ALA A 181 9.49 3.03 13.23
C ALA A 181 8.92 4.28 13.94
N GLN A 182 9.40 4.58 15.16
CA GLN A 182 8.95 5.76 15.91
C GLN A 182 9.33 7.09 15.24
N ASP A 183 10.52 7.17 14.63
CA ASP A 183 10.93 8.35 13.85
C ASP A 183 9.96 8.61 12.68
N TRP A 184 9.54 7.56 11.97
CA TRP A 184 8.55 7.69 10.91
C TRP A 184 7.15 8.08 11.42
N VAL A 185 6.74 7.64 12.61
CA VAL A 185 5.50 8.13 13.26
C VAL A 185 5.58 9.65 13.47
N ASN A 186 6.68 10.14 14.02
CA ASN A 186 6.88 11.56 14.29
C ASN A 186 6.82 12.38 12.98
N LYS A 187 7.52 11.93 11.93
CA LYS A 187 7.49 12.56 10.59
C LYS A 187 6.08 12.59 10.00
N ALA A 188 5.33 11.50 10.12
CA ALA A 188 3.95 11.44 9.64
C ALA A 188 3.03 12.43 10.39
N MET A 189 3.19 12.55 11.71
CA MET A 189 2.42 13.51 12.51
C MET A 189 2.73 14.96 12.11
N ASP A 190 3.99 15.29 11.86
CA ASP A 190 4.38 16.63 11.43
C ASP A 190 3.90 16.94 10.00
N ALA A 191 3.98 15.96 9.09
CA ALA A 191 3.43 16.07 7.74
C ALA A 191 1.91 16.32 7.77
N ARG A 192 1.18 15.59 8.61
CA ARG A 192 -0.27 15.75 8.79
C ARG A 192 -0.62 17.14 9.30
N LYS A 193 0.06 17.65 10.33
CA LYS A 193 -0.13 19.02 10.82
C LYS A 193 0.12 20.06 9.73
N ALA A 194 1.16 19.86 8.92
CA ALA A 194 1.46 20.76 7.79
C ALA A 194 0.38 20.73 6.71
N ASN A 195 -0.19 19.55 6.42
CA ASN A 195 -1.30 19.38 5.48
C ASN A 195 -2.57 20.08 5.99
N GLU A 196 -2.91 19.92 7.27
CA GLU A 196 -4.06 20.57 7.91
C GLU A 196 -3.91 22.09 7.92
N ALA A 197 -2.73 22.63 8.26
CA ALA A 197 -2.46 24.06 8.22
C ALA A 197 -2.64 24.65 6.80
N LYS A 198 -2.18 23.93 5.77
CA LYS A 198 -2.40 24.33 4.36
C LYS A 198 -3.88 24.29 3.97
N ALA A 199 -4.63 23.30 4.40
CA ALA A 199 -6.06 23.19 4.14
C ALA A 199 -6.82 24.35 4.78
N ASN A 200 -6.56 24.65 6.05
CA ASN A 200 -7.18 25.74 6.79
C ASN A 200 -6.86 27.12 6.18
N SER A 201 -5.63 27.35 5.75
CA SER A 201 -5.24 28.62 5.10
C SER A 201 -5.98 28.86 3.77
N ARG A 202 -6.23 27.79 2.98
CA ARG A 202 -7.01 27.88 1.74
C ARG A 202 -8.48 28.21 2.00
N VAL A 203 -9.07 27.62 3.03
CA VAL A 203 -10.47 27.91 3.43
C VAL A 203 -10.59 29.37 3.85
N THR A 204 -9.65 29.88 4.64
CA THR A 204 -9.66 31.29 5.11
C THR A 204 -9.51 32.26 3.94
N GLN A 205 -8.64 31.99 2.97
CA GLN A 205 -8.48 32.81 1.77
C GLN A 205 -9.70 32.75 0.86
N GLY A 206 -10.33 31.59 0.69
CA GLY A 206 -11.56 31.45 -0.11
C GLY A 206 -12.74 32.22 0.46
N VAL A 207 -12.86 32.34 1.79
CA VAL A 207 -13.91 33.11 2.47
C VAL A 207 -13.69 34.63 2.33
N VAL A 208 -12.45 35.09 2.19
CA VAL A 208 -12.11 36.53 2.01
C VAL A 208 -12.36 37.00 0.59
N MET A 209 -12.27 36.13 -0.42
CA MET A 209 -12.53 36.51 -1.83
C MET A 209 -14.01 36.45 -2.23
N GLY A 210 -14.89 36.02 -1.36
CA GLY A 210 -16.35 35.87 -1.59
C GLY A 210 -17.21 36.99 -0.98
N LYS A 211 -16.63 38.17 -0.67
CA LYS A 211 -17.36 39.38 -0.21
C LYS A 211 -17.29 40.50 -1.23
#